data_52ca4913ab66c78982737cdb129585c2
#
_entry.id   52ca4913ab66c78982737cdb129585c2
#
_cell.length_a   1.000
_cell.length_b   1.000
_cell.length_c   1.000
_cell.angle_alpha   90.00
_cell.angle_beta   90.00
_cell.angle_gamma   90.00
#
_symmetry.space_group_name_H-M   'P 1'
#
loop_
_entity.id
_entity.type
_entity.pdbx_description
1 polymer ?
#
loop_
_entity_poly.entity_id
_entity_poly.type
_entity_poly.pdbx_seq_one_letter_code
_entity_poly.pdbx_strand_id
1 'polypeptide(L)'
;LRLMNRDIPIMVVTDNAELNSAVEAMKFGAFDYMVKPVEKVRLITNIERAIEMHTMVHKIDRLRGELQKTYVYKNIVGQSEAIRHVFAQIEEVAAININVFIQGESGTGKELVAKAVHYSSSYKTGPFIAINCGAIPESLQESEFFGHEKGSFTGADHSRVGKLEYANHGTLLLDEIGEMSQEMQVKLLRFLQDKTFERVGGNKKINVDLRVISAT
;
A
#
# COMPACT_ATOMS: atom_id res chain seq x y z
N LEU A 1 -19.75 1.94 18.44
CA LEU A 1 -18.37 1.85 18.94
C LEU A 1 -17.35 1.88 17.79
N ARG A 2 -17.48 1.05 16.74
CA ARG A 2 -16.57 1.04 15.57
C ARG A 2 -16.51 2.37 14.82
N LEU A 3 -17.58 3.15 14.83
CA LEU A 3 -17.61 4.49 14.21
C LEU A 3 -16.83 5.54 15.03
N MET A 4 -16.62 5.29 16.32
CA MET A 4 -15.87 6.21 17.20
C MET A 4 -14.38 5.93 17.26
N ASN A 5 -13.97 4.66 17.18
CA ASN A 5 -12.57 4.26 17.12
C ASN A 5 -12.43 2.90 16.42
N ARG A 6 -11.78 2.87 15.25
CA ARG A 6 -11.62 1.66 14.42
C ARG A 6 -10.56 0.69 14.95
N ASP A 7 -9.67 1.15 15.81
CA ASP A 7 -8.47 0.41 16.20
C ASP A 7 -8.66 -0.41 17.48
N ILE A 8 -9.71 -0.11 18.27
CA ILE A 8 -9.98 -0.87 19.49
C ILE A 8 -10.61 -2.22 19.14
N PRO A 9 -10.00 -3.36 19.55
CA PRO A 9 -10.62 -4.66 19.40
C PRO A 9 -11.86 -4.77 20.31
N ILE A 10 -13.00 -5.16 19.73
CA ILE A 10 -14.28 -5.27 20.41
C ILE A 10 -14.64 -6.75 20.56
N MET A 11 -14.80 -7.22 21.77
CA MET A 11 -15.33 -8.56 22.05
C MET A 11 -16.79 -8.48 22.48
N VAL A 12 -17.63 -9.32 21.91
CA VAL A 12 -19.05 -9.39 22.24
C VAL A 12 -19.28 -10.57 23.17
N VAL A 13 -19.87 -10.30 24.36
CA VAL A 13 -20.26 -11.32 25.33
C VAL A 13 -21.77 -11.25 25.51
N THR A 14 -22.47 -12.36 25.32
CA THR A 14 -23.95 -12.39 25.30
C THR A 14 -24.49 -13.67 25.93
N ASP A 15 -25.77 -13.63 26.33
CA ASP A 15 -26.53 -14.82 26.77
C ASP A 15 -27.16 -15.56 25.56
N ASN A 16 -27.16 -14.94 24.35
CA ASN A 16 -27.73 -15.54 23.15
C ASN A 16 -26.69 -16.42 22.43
N ALA A 17 -26.97 -17.72 22.28
CA ALA A 17 -26.13 -18.71 21.64
C ALA A 17 -26.43 -18.91 20.13
N GLU A 18 -27.23 -18.04 19.51
CA GLU A 18 -27.60 -18.19 18.10
C GLU A 18 -26.43 -17.97 17.17
N LEU A 19 -26.22 -18.91 16.27
CA LEU A 19 -25.12 -18.85 15.28
C LEU A 19 -25.19 -17.59 14.40
N ASN A 20 -26.40 -17.15 14.02
CA ASN A 20 -26.61 -15.96 13.21
C ASN A 20 -26.10 -14.69 13.90
N SER A 21 -26.35 -14.55 15.20
CA SER A 21 -25.87 -13.42 16.01
C SER A 21 -24.34 -13.36 16.07
N ALA A 22 -23.68 -14.52 16.16
CA ALA A 22 -22.22 -14.61 16.11
C ALA A 22 -21.68 -14.18 14.75
N VAL A 23 -22.27 -14.68 13.65
CA VAL A 23 -21.88 -14.32 12.28
C VAL A 23 -22.06 -12.83 12.02
N GLU A 24 -23.16 -12.24 12.48
CA GLU A 24 -23.40 -10.79 12.35
C GLU A 24 -22.38 -9.98 13.14
N ALA A 25 -22.10 -10.32 14.38
CA ALA A 25 -21.10 -9.64 15.19
C ALA A 25 -19.71 -9.63 14.49
N MET A 26 -19.31 -10.77 13.93
CA MET A 26 -18.05 -10.87 13.18
C MET A 26 -18.07 -10.06 11.88
N LYS A 27 -19.19 -10.04 11.14
CA LYS A 27 -19.37 -9.18 9.94
C LYS A 27 -19.26 -7.69 10.26
N PHE A 28 -19.74 -7.27 11.42
CA PHE A 28 -19.61 -5.89 11.92
C PHE A 28 -18.24 -5.59 12.55
N GLY A 29 -17.30 -6.53 12.45
CA GLY A 29 -15.90 -6.34 12.84
C GLY A 29 -15.64 -6.56 14.33
N ALA A 30 -16.43 -7.37 15.03
CA ALA A 30 -16.04 -7.86 16.34
C ALA A 30 -14.75 -8.68 16.25
N PHE A 31 -13.88 -8.54 17.26
CA PHE A 31 -12.65 -9.33 17.36
C PHE A 31 -12.97 -10.79 17.75
N ASP A 32 -13.90 -10.98 18.67
CA ASP A 32 -14.43 -12.29 19.06
C ASP A 32 -15.85 -12.17 19.60
N TYR A 33 -16.53 -13.32 19.65
CA TYR A 33 -17.87 -13.49 20.18
C TYR A 33 -17.89 -14.65 21.17
N MET A 34 -18.45 -14.42 22.37
CA MET A 34 -18.53 -15.40 23.45
C MET A 34 -19.92 -15.46 24.04
N VAL A 35 -20.39 -16.69 24.36
CA VAL A 35 -21.67 -16.92 25.04
C VAL A 35 -21.42 -17.18 26.52
N LYS A 36 -22.25 -16.61 27.37
CA LYS A 36 -22.23 -16.88 28.83
C LYS A 36 -22.78 -18.28 29.14
N PRO A 37 -22.19 -18.99 30.12
CA PRO A 37 -21.08 -18.58 31.00
C PRO A 37 -19.75 -18.62 30.26
N VAL A 38 -18.93 -17.55 30.40
CA VAL A 38 -17.66 -17.45 29.72
C VAL A 38 -16.59 -18.23 30.45
N GLU A 39 -15.89 -19.10 29.74
CA GLU A 39 -14.78 -19.85 30.29
C GLU A 39 -13.58 -18.90 30.52
N LYS A 40 -13.04 -18.89 31.76
CA LYS A 40 -11.98 -17.97 32.17
C LYS A 40 -10.72 -18.07 31.28
N VAL A 41 -10.31 -19.29 30.93
CA VAL A 41 -9.12 -19.52 30.11
C VAL A 41 -9.32 -18.91 28.72
N ARG A 42 -10.45 -19.18 28.08
CA ARG A 42 -10.78 -18.66 26.76
C ARG A 42 -10.86 -17.12 26.76
N LEU A 43 -11.46 -16.51 27.79
CA LEU A 43 -11.55 -15.06 27.93
C LEU A 43 -10.15 -14.43 28.01
N ILE A 44 -9.28 -14.96 28.88
CA ILE A 44 -7.92 -14.44 29.08
C ILE A 44 -7.13 -14.53 27.76
N THR A 45 -7.12 -15.70 27.12
CA THR A 45 -6.40 -15.91 25.86
C THR A 45 -6.84 -14.93 24.76
N ASN A 46 -8.13 -14.67 24.66
CA ASN A 46 -8.64 -13.75 23.64
C ASN A 46 -8.37 -12.28 23.99
N ILE A 47 -8.36 -11.91 25.26
CA ILE A 47 -7.90 -10.59 25.71
C ILE A 47 -6.42 -10.39 25.38
N GLU A 48 -5.57 -11.37 25.67
CA GLU A 48 -4.12 -11.30 25.36
C GLU A 48 -3.89 -11.11 23.86
N ARG A 49 -4.55 -11.89 23.01
CA ARG A 49 -4.49 -11.75 21.55
C ARG A 49 -4.98 -10.38 21.06
N ALA A 50 -6.04 -9.88 21.63
CA ALA A 50 -6.59 -8.57 21.30
C ALA A 50 -5.60 -7.45 21.64
N ILE A 51 -4.96 -7.50 22.81
CA ILE A 51 -3.95 -6.56 23.28
C ILE A 51 -2.71 -6.64 22.37
N GLU A 52 -2.25 -7.84 22.05
CA GLU A 52 -1.08 -8.06 21.19
C GLU A 52 -1.31 -7.45 19.79
N MET A 53 -2.46 -7.76 19.17
CA MET A 53 -2.83 -7.20 17.87
C MET A 53 -2.90 -5.66 17.91
N HIS A 54 -3.56 -5.09 18.92
CA HIS A 54 -3.65 -3.64 19.11
C HIS A 54 -2.27 -3.00 19.26
N THR A 55 -1.40 -3.62 20.07
CA THR A 55 -0.03 -3.15 20.29
C THR A 55 0.81 -3.19 18.99
N MET A 56 0.65 -4.25 18.18
CA MET A 56 1.34 -4.36 16.89
C MET A 56 0.90 -3.28 15.92
N VAL A 57 -0.41 -3.03 15.80
CA VAL A 57 -0.95 -1.96 14.94
C VAL A 57 -0.39 -0.60 15.36
N HIS A 58 -0.46 -0.25 16.64
CA HIS A 58 0.10 1.01 17.14
C HIS A 58 1.61 1.13 16.98
N LYS A 59 2.36 0.03 17.10
CA LYS A 59 3.80 0.02 16.85
C LYS A 59 4.12 0.29 15.38
N ILE A 60 3.35 -0.29 14.46
CA ILE A 60 3.48 -0.03 13.03
C ILE A 60 3.18 1.45 12.73
N ASP A 61 2.10 1.99 13.27
CA ASP A 61 1.72 3.40 13.04
C ASP A 61 2.73 4.38 13.64
N ARG A 62 3.27 4.05 14.83
CA ARG A 62 4.35 4.84 15.44
C ARG A 62 5.62 4.81 14.58
N LEU A 63 6.05 3.63 14.13
CA LEU A 63 7.23 3.50 13.27
C LEU A 63 7.04 4.22 11.92
N ARG A 64 5.83 4.15 11.35
CA ARG A 64 5.47 4.93 10.15
C ARG A 64 5.54 6.43 10.42
N GLY A 65 5.01 6.89 11.56
CA GLY A 65 5.06 8.30 11.95
C GLY A 65 6.48 8.82 12.22
N GLU A 66 7.34 7.99 12.80
CA GLU A 66 8.76 8.31 12.99
C GLU A 66 9.50 8.40 11.64
N LEU A 67 9.22 7.47 10.72
CA LEU A 67 9.72 7.53 9.35
C LEU A 67 9.22 8.81 8.65
N GLN A 68 7.95 9.16 8.74
CA GLN A 68 7.40 10.40 8.17
C GLN A 68 8.14 11.65 8.62
N LYS A 69 8.32 11.83 9.94
CA LYS A 69 9.03 12.99 10.50
C LYS A 69 10.48 13.08 10.05
N THR A 70 11.10 11.94 9.77
CA THR A 70 12.50 11.85 9.33
C THR A 70 12.65 12.06 7.84
N TYR A 71 11.66 11.65 7.02
CA TYR A 71 11.78 11.67 5.55
C TYR A 71 11.41 13.00 4.90
N VAL A 72 10.51 13.80 5.48
CA VAL A 72 9.95 14.97 4.78
C VAL A 72 11.01 16.03 4.41
N TYR A 73 12.08 16.21 5.21
CA TYR A 73 13.09 17.21 4.86
C TYR A 73 14.53 16.89 5.33
N LYS A 74 14.73 15.85 6.17
CA LYS A 74 16.06 15.54 6.70
C LYS A 74 16.99 14.80 5.75
N ASN A 75 16.41 14.10 4.76
CA ASN A 75 17.19 13.28 3.83
C ASN A 75 17.56 14.01 2.53
N ILE A 76 16.91 15.15 2.23
CA ILE A 76 17.30 16.00 1.10
C ILE A 76 18.09 17.16 1.68
N VAL A 77 19.41 17.04 1.64
CA VAL A 77 20.32 18.08 2.17
C VAL A 77 20.59 19.10 1.08
N GLY A 78 20.24 20.36 1.33
CA GLY A 78 20.56 21.47 0.43
C GLY A 78 19.93 22.78 0.87
N GLN A 79 20.60 23.89 0.54
CA GLN A 79 20.15 25.25 0.86
C GLN A 79 20.13 26.16 -0.36
N SER A 80 20.48 25.63 -1.55
CA SER A 80 20.45 26.40 -2.79
C SER A 80 19.04 26.81 -3.17
N GLU A 81 18.91 27.88 -3.94
CA GLU A 81 17.62 28.34 -4.46
C GLU A 81 16.91 27.26 -5.28
N ALA A 82 17.67 26.49 -6.09
CA ALA A 82 17.13 25.39 -6.87
C ALA A 82 16.47 24.31 -5.98
N ILE A 83 17.09 23.91 -4.87
CA ILE A 83 16.51 22.89 -3.99
C ILE A 83 15.31 23.44 -3.21
N ARG A 84 15.29 24.72 -2.85
CA ARG A 84 14.12 25.36 -2.25
C ARG A 84 12.92 25.35 -3.20
N HIS A 85 13.17 25.56 -4.49
CA HIS A 85 12.12 25.45 -5.53
C HIS A 85 11.56 24.03 -5.61
N VAL A 86 12.44 23.00 -5.56
CA VAL A 86 12.01 21.60 -5.51
C VAL A 86 11.14 21.33 -4.28
N PHE A 87 11.50 21.86 -3.09
CA PHE A 87 10.68 21.70 -1.89
C PHE A 87 9.30 22.34 -2.05
N ALA A 88 9.21 23.54 -2.61
CA ALA A 88 7.92 24.20 -2.87
C ALA A 88 7.06 23.36 -3.84
N GLN A 89 7.64 22.80 -4.89
CA GLN A 89 6.94 21.90 -5.81
C GLN A 89 6.47 20.61 -5.12
N ILE A 90 7.29 20.02 -4.23
CA ILE A 90 6.87 18.85 -3.44
C ILE A 90 5.62 19.16 -2.62
N GLU A 91 5.59 20.30 -1.92
CA GLU A 91 4.44 20.71 -1.11
C GLU A 91 3.18 20.91 -1.96
N GLU A 92 3.32 21.58 -3.10
CA GLU A 92 2.22 21.84 -4.03
C GLU A 92 1.62 20.54 -4.58
N VAL A 93 2.47 19.64 -5.12
CA VAL A 93 1.98 18.38 -5.72
C VAL A 93 1.51 17.38 -4.66
N ALA A 94 2.05 17.42 -3.44
CA ALA A 94 1.62 16.54 -2.36
C ALA A 94 0.17 16.81 -1.91
N ALA A 95 -0.28 18.06 -2.01
CA ALA A 95 -1.63 18.47 -1.60
C ALA A 95 -2.74 17.92 -2.52
N ILE A 96 -2.40 17.54 -3.74
CA ILE A 96 -3.35 17.09 -4.77
C ILE A 96 -3.04 15.66 -5.23
N ASN A 97 -4.09 14.91 -5.58
CA ASN A 97 -3.94 13.53 -6.05
C ASN A 97 -3.74 13.48 -7.58
N ILE A 98 -2.54 13.79 -8.03
CA ILE A 98 -2.12 13.70 -9.44
C ILE A 98 -0.91 12.78 -9.59
N ASN A 99 -0.73 12.22 -10.78
CA ASN A 99 0.50 11.56 -11.15
C ASN A 99 1.63 12.58 -11.26
N VAL A 100 2.84 12.21 -10.83
CA VAL A 100 4.01 13.09 -10.81
C VAL A 100 5.10 12.50 -11.68
N PHE A 101 5.76 13.35 -12.46
CA PHE A 101 6.94 12.98 -13.22
C PHE A 101 8.16 13.73 -12.69
N ILE A 102 9.21 12.99 -12.34
CA ILE A 102 10.47 13.53 -11.80
C ILE A 102 11.56 13.31 -12.85
N GLN A 103 12.15 14.41 -13.32
CA GLN A 103 13.23 14.37 -14.28
C GLN A 103 14.54 14.83 -13.63
N GLY A 104 15.63 14.13 -13.92
CA GLY A 104 16.95 14.51 -13.44
C GLY A 104 18.02 13.46 -13.75
N GLU A 105 19.27 13.87 -13.73
CA GLU A 105 20.41 12.98 -13.97
C GLU A 105 20.44 11.79 -12.99
N SER A 106 21.16 10.74 -13.37
CA SER A 106 21.35 9.59 -12.47
C SER A 106 22.07 10.03 -11.19
N GLY A 107 21.62 9.51 -10.04
CA GLY A 107 22.22 9.82 -8.74
C GLY A 107 21.78 11.15 -8.11
N THR A 108 20.92 11.96 -8.73
CA THR A 108 20.45 13.25 -8.18
C THR A 108 19.47 13.15 -7.02
N GLY A 109 19.06 11.93 -6.64
CA GLY A 109 18.15 11.72 -5.51
C GLY A 109 16.67 11.73 -5.89
N LYS A 110 16.29 11.40 -7.12
CA LYS A 110 14.90 11.31 -7.59
C LYS A 110 14.02 10.47 -6.66
N GLU A 111 14.54 9.34 -6.15
CA GLU A 111 13.81 8.50 -5.19
C GLU A 111 13.54 9.23 -3.86
N LEU A 112 14.47 10.07 -3.38
CA LEU A 112 14.27 10.86 -2.17
C LEU A 112 13.15 11.88 -2.37
N VAL A 113 13.09 12.52 -3.54
CA VAL A 113 11.99 13.44 -3.91
C VAL A 113 10.66 12.69 -3.97
N ALA A 114 10.62 11.51 -4.61
CA ALA A 114 9.41 10.68 -4.65
C ALA A 114 8.91 10.29 -3.26
N LYS A 115 9.82 9.88 -2.36
CA LYS A 115 9.49 9.60 -0.95
C LYS A 115 8.97 10.85 -0.24
N ALA A 116 9.57 12.02 -0.45
CA ALA A 116 9.10 13.27 0.12
C ALA A 116 7.67 13.61 -0.33
N VAL A 117 7.36 13.44 -1.63
CA VAL A 117 6.00 13.59 -2.17
C VAL A 117 5.03 12.61 -1.51
N HIS A 118 5.40 11.33 -1.40
CA HIS A 118 4.57 10.31 -0.75
C HIS A 118 4.24 10.68 0.70
N TYR A 119 5.28 10.92 1.52
CA TYR A 119 5.10 11.18 2.95
C TYR A 119 4.43 12.53 3.26
N SER A 120 4.38 13.46 2.30
CA SER A 120 3.65 14.73 2.42
C SER A 120 2.22 14.64 1.87
N SER A 121 1.82 13.52 1.25
CA SER A 121 0.53 13.36 0.58
C SER A 121 -0.54 12.68 1.45
N SER A 122 -1.77 12.61 0.92
CA SER A 122 -2.87 11.82 1.51
C SER A 122 -2.59 10.31 1.55
N TYR A 123 -1.66 9.80 0.74
CA TYR A 123 -1.24 8.40 0.68
C TYR A 123 -0.13 8.03 1.67
N LYS A 124 0.30 8.97 2.50
CA LYS A 124 1.44 8.83 3.44
C LYS A 124 1.36 7.64 4.41
N THR A 125 0.16 7.16 4.72
CA THR A 125 -0.06 6.00 5.60
C THR A 125 -0.03 4.67 4.85
N GLY A 126 -0.15 4.71 3.53
CA GLY A 126 -0.08 3.54 2.66
C GLY A 126 1.35 3.08 2.36
N PRO A 127 1.50 2.00 1.60
CA PRO A 127 2.81 1.52 1.19
C PRO A 127 3.47 2.45 0.16
N PHE A 128 4.80 2.56 0.22
CA PHE A 128 5.62 3.12 -0.84
C PHE A 128 6.37 1.98 -1.54
N ILE A 129 5.98 1.69 -2.78
CA ILE A 129 6.58 0.62 -3.58
C ILE A 129 7.40 1.26 -4.69
N ALA A 130 8.70 1.00 -4.72
CA ALA A 130 9.59 1.45 -5.77
C ALA A 130 9.93 0.28 -6.71
N ILE A 131 9.88 0.55 -8.00
CA ILE A 131 10.26 -0.38 -9.07
C ILE A 131 11.26 0.34 -9.97
N ASN A 132 12.45 -0.24 -10.14
CA ASN A 132 13.34 0.15 -11.23
C ASN A 132 12.98 -0.67 -12.47
N CYS A 133 12.45 -0.01 -13.51
CA CYS A 133 11.97 -0.65 -14.72
C CYS A 133 13.11 -1.31 -15.54
N GLY A 134 14.30 -0.72 -15.53
CA GLY A 134 15.47 -1.27 -16.22
C GLY A 134 16.08 -2.50 -15.52
N ALA A 135 15.79 -2.70 -14.23
CA ALA A 135 16.27 -3.85 -13.48
C ALA A 135 15.45 -5.14 -13.71
N ILE A 136 14.25 -5.02 -14.31
CA ILE A 136 13.35 -6.16 -14.54
C ILE A 136 13.47 -6.63 -15.99
N PRO A 137 13.85 -7.89 -16.24
CA PRO A 137 13.83 -8.45 -17.58
C PRO A 137 12.46 -8.25 -18.25
N GLU A 138 12.45 -7.86 -19.53
CA GLU A 138 11.22 -7.56 -20.28
C GLU A 138 10.17 -8.66 -20.17
N SER A 139 10.57 -9.95 -20.27
CA SER A 139 9.69 -11.11 -20.14
C SER A 139 9.02 -11.25 -18.77
N LEU A 140 9.53 -10.59 -17.72
CA LEU A 140 9.00 -10.65 -16.36
C LEU A 140 8.27 -9.37 -15.95
N GLN A 141 8.41 -8.27 -16.70
CA GLN A 141 7.80 -6.99 -16.34
C GLN A 141 6.30 -7.14 -16.09
N GLU A 142 5.57 -7.76 -17.00
CA GLU A 142 4.12 -7.90 -16.86
C GLU A 142 3.73 -8.66 -15.59
N SER A 143 4.37 -9.79 -15.34
CA SER A 143 4.13 -10.61 -14.15
C SER A 143 4.50 -9.91 -12.84
N GLU A 144 5.58 -9.13 -12.81
CA GLU A 144 5.98 -8.37 -11.63
C GLU A 144 5.01 -7.22 -11.34
N PHE A 145 4.51 -6.52 -12.36
CA PHE A 145 3.59 -5.40 -12.20
C PHE A 145 2.17 -5.85 -11.85
N PHE A 146 1.60 -6.72 -12.69
CA PHE A 146 0.17 -7.10 -12.61
C PHE A 146 -0.06 -8.38 -11.80
N GLY A 147 1.00 -9.16 -11.53
CA GLY A 147 0.87 -10.50 -10.95
C GLY A 147 0.44 -11.54 -11.99
N HIS A 148 0.35 -12.78 -11.57
CA HIS A 148 -0.04 -13.88 -12.44
C HIS A 148 -0.88 -14.94 -11.72
N GLU A 149 -1.70 -15.63 -12.48
CA GLU A 149 -2.41 -16.82 -12.03
C GLU A 149 -1.58 -18.07 -12.29
N LYS A 150 -1.84 -19.13 -11.51
CA LYS A 150 -1.17 -20.42 -11.69
C LYS A 150 -1.38 -20.94 -13.11
N GLY A 151 -0.29 -21.37 -13.76
CA GLY A 151 -0.31 -21.95 -15.12
C GLY A 151 -0.34 -20.93 -16.26
N SER A 152 -0.18 -19.63 -15.98
CA SER A 152 -0.23 -18.57 -17.01
C SER A 152 0.99 -18.58 -17.96
N PHE A 153 2.11 -19.13 -17.52
CA PHE A 153 3.32 -19.35 -18.33
C PHE A 153 4.16 -20.50 -17.74
N THR A 154 5.19 -20.94 -18.47
CA THR A 154 6.11 -21.98 -18.01
C THR A 154 6.87 -21.54 -16.77
N GLY A 155 6.66 -22.23 -15.63
CA GLY A 155 7.22 -21.85 -14.32
C GLY A 155 6.24 -21.11 -13.39
N ALA A 156 5.01 -20.84 -13.81
CA ALA A 156 3.97 -20.27 -12.95
C ALA A 156 3.29 -21.35 -12.08
N ASP A 157 4.03 -21.90 -11.12
CA ASP A 157 3.56 -23.03 -10.28
C ASP A 157 2.47 -22.62 -9.27
N HIS A 158 2.38 -21.34 -8.95
CA HIS A 158 1.38 -20.75 -8.04
C HIS A 158 0.98 -19.36 -8.51
N SER A 159 -0.14 -18.85 -8.03
CA SER A 159 -0.53 -17.46 -8.29
C SER A 159 0.31 -16.50 -7.47
N ARG A 160 0.64 -15.34 -8.03
CA ARG A 160 1.41 -14.29 -7.35
C ARG A 160 0.77 -12.91 -7.53
N VAL A 161 0.70 -12.18 -6.44
CA VAL A 161 0.23 -10.79 -6.41
C VAL A 161 1.26 -9.86 -7.05
N GLY A 162 0.81 -8.92 -7.86
CA GLY A 162 1.68 -7.94 -8.52
C GLY A 162 1.95 -6.70 -7.68
N LYS A 163 2.95 -5.91 -8.11
CA LYS A 163 3.35 -4.67 -7.43
C LYS A 163 2.25 -3.62 -7.36
N LEU A 164 1.35 -3.57 -8.35
CA LEU A 164 0.19 -2.68 -8.35
C LEU A 164 -0.76 -2.99 -7.19
N GLU A 165 -1.02 -4.27 -6.91
CA GLU A 165 -1.84 -4.66 -5.76
C GLU A 165 -1.14 -4.34 -4.44
N TYR A 166 0.18 -4.57 -4.33
CA TYR A 166 0.95 -4.21 -3.14
C TYR A 166 0.98 -2.71 -2.86
N ALA A 167 0.91 -1.88 -3.92
CA ALA A 167 0.90 -0.42 -3.79
C ALA A 167 -0.49 0.16 -3.48
N ASN A 168 -1.53 -0.68 -3.39
CA ASN A 168 -2.90 -0.22 -3.15
C ASN A 168 -3.00 0.65 -1.89
N HIS A 169 -3.74 1.75 -1.98
CA HIS A 169 -3.85 2.81 -0.98
C HIS A 169 -2.52 3.48 -0.62
N GLY A 170 -1.52 3.38 -1.50
CA GLY A 170 -0.18 3.92 -1.33
C GLY A 170 0.35 4.64 -2.56
N THR A 171 1.66 4.56 -2.75
CA THR A 171 2.36 5.19 -3.88
C THR A 171 3.25 4.18 -4.59
N LEU A 172 3.16 4.14 -5.91
CA LEU A 172 4.06 3.40 -6.79
C LEU A 172 5.06 4.36 -7.43
N LEU A 173 6.35 4.16 -7.19
CA LEU A 173 7.44 4.81 -7.92
C LEU A 173 7.90 3.91 -9.05
N LEU A 174 7.88 4.44 -10.26
CA LEU A 174 8.43 3.84 -11.48
C LEU A 174 9.72 4.57 -11.83
N ASP A 175 10.85 4.02 -11.44
CA ASP A 175 12.16 4.59 -11.78
C ASP A 175 12.64 4.04 -13.11
N GLU A 176 13.35 4.86 -13.88
CA GLU A 176 13.81 4.55 -15.24
C GLU A 176 12.66 4.10 -16.16
N ILE A 177 11.55 4.85 -16.13
CA ILE A 177 10.32 4.49 -16.88
C ILE A 177 10.58 4.36 -18.40
N GLY A 178 11.58 5.03 -18.94
CA GLY A 178 11.99 4.93 -20.34
C GLY A 178 12.51 3.55 -20.76
N GLU A 179 12.95 2.72 -19.80
CA GLU A 179 13.45 1.36 -20.05
C GLU A 179 12.32 0.30 -20.10
N MET A 180 11.08 0.74 -19.98
CA MET A 180 9.92 -0.14 -20.06
C MET A 180 9.60 -0.52 -21.52
N SER A 181 9.30 -1.81 -21.78
CA SER A 181 8.91 -2.26 -23.12
C SER A 181 7.65 -1.56 -23.62
N GLN A 182 7.50 -1.42 -24.94
CA GLN A 182 6.33 -0.77 -25.54
C GLN A 182 5.01 -1.46 -25.14
N GLU A 183 5.00 -2.78 -25.09
CA GLU A 183 3.81 -3.54 -24.67
C GLU A 183 3.41 -3.20 -23.25
N MET A 184 4.41 -3.11 -22.37
CA MET A 184 4.19 -2.77 -20.97
C MET A 184 3.72 -1.32 -20.80
N GLN A 185 4.25 -0.37 -21.58
CA GLN A 185 3.80 1.03 -21.59
C GLN A 185 2.31 1.14 -21.95
N VAL A 186 1.85 0.38 -22.95
CA VAL A 186 0.42 0.37 -23.36
C VAL A 186 -0.47 -0.18 -22.23
N LYS A 187 -0.04 -1.27 -21.57
CA LYS A 187 -0.79 -1.85 -20.44
C LYS A 187 -0.84 -0.90 -19.24
N LEU A 188 0.29 -0.27 -18.94
CA LEU A 188 0.37 0.73 -17.88
C LEU A 188 -0.51 1.94 -18.17
N LEU A 189 -0.54 2.43 -19.42
CA LEU A 189 -1.39 3.55 -19.82
C LEU A 189 -2.87 3.25 -19.58
N ARG A 190 -3.33 2.07 -19.97
CA ARG A 190 -4.72 1.62 -19.70
C ARG A 190 -5.00 1.57 -18.20
N PHE A 191 -4.08 1.00 -17.42
CA PHE A 191 -4.20 0.98 -15.97
C PHE A 191 -4.30 2.39 -15.37
N LEU A 192 -3.49 3.34 -15.84
CA LEU A 192 -3.51 4.73 -15.34
C LEU A 192 -4.86 5.43 -15.63
N GLN A 193 -5.52 5.08 -16.75
CA GLN A 193 -6.83 5.61 -17.13
C GLN A 193 -7.97 4.97 -16.34
N ASP A 194 -7.99 3.63 -16.26
CA ASP A 194 -9.13 2.86 -15.75
C ASP A 194 -9.01 2.53 -14.23
N LYS A 195 -7.79 2.62 -13.68
CA LYS A 195 -7.45 2.17 -12.31
C LYS A 195 -7.79 0.70 -12.03
N THR A 196 -7.95 -0.08 -13.11
CA THR A 196 -8.23 -1.52 -13.06
C THR A 196 -7.29 -2.28 -13.98
N PHE A 197 -7.01 -3.52 -13.62
CA PHE A 197 -6.21 -4.44 -14.42
C PHE A 197 -6.62 -5.89 -14.14
N GLU A 198 -6.06 -6.82 -14.91
CA GLU A 198 -6.20 -8.26 -14.74
C GLU A 198 -4.81 -8.88 -14.56
N ARG A 199 -4.69 -9.94 -13.77
CA ARG A 199 -3.44 -10.70 -13.67
C ARG A 199 -3.15 -11.44 -14.96
N VAL A 200 -1.89 -11.70 -15.23
CA VAL A 200 -1.47 -12.53 -16.36
C VAL A 200 -2.15 -13.90 -16.28
N GLY A 201 -2.86 -14.28 -17.34
CA GLY A 201 -3.64 -15.53 -17.40
C GLY A 201 -4.95 -15.53 -16.61
N GLY A 202 -5.33 -14.40 -16.01
CA GLY A 202 -6.60 -14.23 -15.29
C GLY A 202 -7.59 -13.33 -16.05
N ASN A 203 -8.87 -13.41 -15.68
CA ASN A 203 -9.95 -12.58 -16.24
C ASN A 203 -10.65 -11.75 -15.15
N LYS A 204 -10.15 -11.78 -13.92
CA LYS A 204 -10.73 -11.05 -12.81
C LYS A 204 -10.20 -9.61 -12.81
N LYS A 205 -11.09 -8.64 -12.96
CA LYS A 205 -10.74 -7.22 -12.83
C LYS A 205 -10.42 -6.89 -11.37
N ILE A 206 -9.26 -6.29 -11.16
CA ILE A 206 -8.76 -5.85 -9.87
C ILE A 206 -8.73 -4.32 -9.90
N ASN A 207 -9.40 -3.68 -8.95
CA ASN A 207 -9.41 -2.23 -8.80
C ASN A 207 -8.44 -1.86 -7.69
N VAL A 208 -7.59 -0.85 -7.93
CA VAL A 208 -6.65 -0.32 -6.95
C VAL A 208 -6.69 1.21 -6.96
N ASP A 209 -6.62 1.78 -5.78
CA ASP A 209 -6.44 3.20 -5.57
C ASP A 209 -5.01 3.47 -5.13
N LEU A 210 -4.20 4.01 -6.04
CA LEU A 210 -2.81 4.35 -5.75
C LEU A 210 -2.38 5.60 -6.52
N ARG A 211 -1.38 6.27 -5.97
CA ARG A 211 -0.68 7.37 -6.63
C ARG A 211 0.52 6.84 -7.41
N VAL A 212 0.71 7.32 -8.63
CA VAL A 212 1.88 6.98 -9.44
C VAL A 212 2.85 8.16 -9.48
N ILE A 213 4.12 7.86 -9.23
CA ILE A 213 5.24 8.77 -9.46
C ILE A 213 6.18 8.05 -10.43
N SER A 214 6.54 8.71 -11.51
CA SER A 214 7.51 8.19 -12.48
C SER A 214 8.78 9.04 -12.50
N ALA A 215 9.91 8.40 -12.73
CA ALA A 215 11.21 9.05 -12.78
C ALA A 215 12.03 8.57 -13.98
N THR A 216 12.89 9.46 -14.49
CA THR A 216 13.85 9.16 -15.54
C THR A 216 15.09 10.07 -15.41
#